data_9d53d39833f07c8d4001da016a4804a0
#
_entry.id   9d53d39833f07c8d4001da016a4804a0
#
_cell.length_a   1.000
_cell.length_b   1.000
_cell.length_c   1.000
_cell.angle_alpha   90.00
_cell.angle_beta   90.00
_cell.angle_gamma   90.00
#
_symmetry.space_group_name_H-M   'P 1'
#
loop_
_entity.id
_entity.type
_entity.pdbx_description
1 polymer ?
#
loop_
_entity_poly.entity_id
_entity_poly.type
_entity_poly.pdbx_seq_one_letter_code
_entity_poly.pdbx_strand_id
1 'polypeptide(L)'
;MWRWISGFALLWCSTGLAVCPVWSQAKAEKEIAALSAQIKRWDDAYWKQGVSDVDDGVYDQLNARLNQWQRCFGHVSSEERPPPLTGSVTHPVAHTGVHKVASKAELSQWMRARQHLWMQPKVDGVAVTLVYQGGKLVRAISRGNGVKGEDWTAQVRSIPSVPQNLSGPLANSVLQGELFWIHDNHIQRQMGGMNMRAKVAGAMMRHNDSALLRQLGVFIWAWPDGPKEMQVSLDALSKAGFTLTARYTLPAASVNAVEAQRSAWHTTALPFATDGIVVRSADEPAGDGWLPGEGRWV
;
A
#
# COMPACT_ATOMS: atom_id res chain seq x y z
N MET A 1 -8.33 56.85 -31.87
CA MET A 1 -8.27 56.56 -30.45
C MET A 1 -9.01 55.28 -30.17
N TRP A 2 -8.29 54.16 -30.15
CA TRP A 2 -8.87 52.87 -29.70
C TRP A 2 -7.95 52.26 -28.65
N ARG A 3 -8.48 52.17 -27.44
CA ARG A 3 -7.80 51.56 -26.30
C ARG A 3 -8.08 50.06 -26.34
N TRP A 4 -7.04 49.21 -26.50
CA TRP A 4 -7.08 47.79 -26.28
C TRP A 4 -6.88 47.53 -24.77
N ILE A 5 -7.86 46.94 -24.12
CA ILE A 5 -7.75 46.44 -22.77
C ILE A 5 -7.37 44.98 -22.89
N SER A 6 -6.12 44.67 -22.57
CA SER A 6 -5.63 43.30 -22.45
C SER A 6 -6.13 42.70 -21.12
N GLY A 7 -7.12 41.82 -21.23
CA GLY A 7 -7.55 41.03 -20.09
C GLY A 7 -6.54 39.94 -19.80
N PHE A 8 -5.85 40.04 -18.69
CA PHE A 8 -5.07 38.95 -18.11
C PHE A 8 -6.04 37.92 -17.51
N ALA A 9 -6.20 36.80 -18.18
CA ALA A 9 -6.87 35.62 -17.61
C ALA A 9 -5.89 34.95 -16.62
N LEU A 10 -6.10 35.18 -15.33
CA LEU A 10 -5.47 34.44 -14.27
C LEU A 10 -6.04 33.00 -14.31
N LEU A 11 -5.26 32.09 -14.89
CA LEU A 11 -5.46 30.66 -14.67
C LEU A 11 -5.20 30.35 -13.19
N TRP A 12 -6.25 30.21 -12.45
CA TRP A 12 -6.19 29.60 -11.14
C TRP A 12 -5.91 28.11 -11.33
N CYS A 13 -4.67 27.69 -11.09
CA CYS A 13 -4.37 26.32 -10.79
C CYS A 13 -5.09 25.96 -9.47
N SER A 14 -6.25 25.36 -9.57
CA SER A 14 -6.89 24.73 -8.44
C SER A 14 -6.08 23.48 -8.10
N THR A 15 -5.19 23.56 -7.09
CA THR A 15 -4.77 22.40 -6.33
C THR A 15 -6.04 21.72 -5.86
N GLY A 16 -6.27 20.49 -6.33
CA GLY A 16 -7.50 19.75 -6.06
C GLY A 16 -7.64 19.41 -4.58
N LEU A 17 -8.10 20.38 -3.80
CA LEU A 17 -8.80 20.08 -2.56
C LEU A 17 -10.07 19.38 -2.98
N ALA A 18 -10.22 18.12 -2.58
CA ALA A 18 -11.42 17.35 -2.87
C ALA A 18 -12.63 18.11 -2.34
N VAL A 19 -13.43 18.64 -3.27
CA VAL A 19 -14.58 19.50 -2.96
C VAL A 19 -15.62 18.67 -2.24
N CYS A 20 -16.14 19.18 -1.13
CA CYS A 20 -17.24 18.55 -0.42
C CYS A 20 -18.49 18.47 -1.32
N PRO A 21 -19.18 17.32 -1.33
CA PRO A 21 -20.43 17.20 -2.09
C PRO A 21 -21.48 18.21 -1.60
N VAL A 22 -22.25 18.75 -2.54
CA VAL A 22 -23.39 19.63 -2.22
C VAL A 22 -24.60 18.76 -1.90
N TRP A 23 -24.65 18.26 -0.67
CA TRP A 23 -25.73 17.42 -0.18
C TRP A 23 -26.45 18.07 1.00
N SER A 24 -27.74 17.73 1.17
CA SER A 24 -28.43 17.98 2.44
C SER A 24 -27.84 17.09 3.55
N GLN A 25 -28.00 17.50 4.80
CA GLN A 25 -27.54 16.72 5.96
C GLN A 25 -28.12 15.31 5.94
N ALA A 26 -29.41 15.15 5.67
CA ALA A 26 -30.06 13.84 5.60
C ALA A 26 -29.50 12.95 4.47
N LYS A 27 -29.15 13.52 3.33
CA LYS A 27 -28.51 12.78 2.24
C LYS A 27 -27.08 12.37 2.64
N ALA A 28 -26.32 13.28 3.25
CA ALA A 28 -24.96 13.00 3.71
C ALA A 28 -24.95 11.85 4.72
N GLU A 29 -25.85 11.85 5.69
CA GLU A 29 -25.98 10.77 6.69
C GLU A 29 -26.26 9.42 6.02
N LYS A 30 -27.18 9.41 5.07
CA LYS A 30 -27.53 8.17 4.33
C LYS A 30 -26.33 7.63 3.52
N GLU A 31 -25.61 8.49 2.80
CA GLU A 31 -24.49 8.09 1.95
C GLU A 31 -23.29 7.64 2.81
N ILE A 32 -22.99 8.35 3.91
CA ILE A 32 -21.95 7.98 4.86
C ILE A 32 -22.26 6.64 5.51
N ALA A 33 -23.50 6.42 5.95
CA ALA A 33 -23.92 5.15 6.55
C ALA A 33 -23.80 3.99 5.56
N ALA A 34 -24.22 4.18 4.31
CA ALA A 34 -24.14 3.15 3.27
C ALA A 34 -22.69 2.77 2.96
N LEU A 35 -21.79 3.75 2.80
CA LEU A 35 -20.39 3.50 2.52
C LEU A 35 -19.67 2.86 3.72
N SER A 36 -19.95 3.32 4.94
CA SER A 36 -19.42 2.71 6.17
C SER A 36 -19.84 1.24 6.29
N ALA A 37 -21.09 0.93 6.01
CA ALA A 37 -21.59 -0.45 6.04
C ALA A 37 -20.94 -1.34 4.98
N GLN A 38 -20.66 -0.79 3.78
CA GLN A 38 -19.98 -1.53 2.72
C GLN A 38 -18.52 -1.85 3.10
N ILE A 39 -17.80 -0.85 3.60
CA ILE A 39 -16.41 -1.03 4.07
C ILE A 39 -16.37 -2.07 5.19
N LYS A 40 -17.31 -1.99 6.13
CA LYS A 40 -17.40 -2.97 7.23
C LYS A 40 -17.65 -4.39 6.71
N ARG A 41 -18.49 -4.59 5.68
CA ARG A 41 -18.71 -5.92 5.09
C ARG A 41 -17.42 -6.48 4.47
N TRP A 42 -16.65 -5.66 3.77
CA TRP A 42 -15.35 -6.06 3.21
C TRP A 42 -14.32 -6.39 4.29
N ASP A 43 -14.26 -5.59 5.36
CA ASP A 43 -13.41 -5.87 6.51
C ASP A 43 -13.79 -7.20 7.18
N ASP A 44 -15.07 -7.42 7.41
CA ASP A 44 -15.56 -8.67 8.01
C ASP A 44 -15.24 -9.90 7.11
N ALA A 45 -15.43 -9.78 5.81
CA ALA A 45 -15.09 -10.84 4.87
C ALA A 45 -13.58 -11.13 4.85
N TYR A 46 -12.78 -10.10 4.81
CA TYR A 46 -11.33 -10.21 4.78
C TYR A 46 -10.78 -10.82 6.08
N TRP A 47 -11.14 -10.24 7.23
CA TRP A 47 -10.57 -10.63 8.51
C TRP A 47 -11.18 -11.90 9.11
N LYS A 48 -12.46 -12.14 8.91
CA LYS A 48 -13.14 -13.31 9.49
C LYS A 48 -13.16 -14.53 8.57
N GLN A 49 -13.19 -14.32 7.27
CA GLN A 49 -13.38 -15.39 6.28
C GLN A 49 -12.16 -15.58 5.36
N GLY A 50 -11.19 -14.66 5.39
CA GLY A 50 -10.03 -14.68 4.49
C GLY A 50 -10.40 -14.44 3.03
N VAL A 51 -11.51 -13.75 2.77
CA VAL A 51 -12.02 -13.44 1.43
C VAL A 51 -11.82 -11.96 1.14
N SER A 52 -11.20 -11.63 0.01
CA SER A 52 -11.09 -10.25 -0.48
C SER A 52 -11.96 -10.08 -1.72
N ASP A 53 -13.13 -9.47 -1.55
CA ASP A 53 -14.09 -9.19 -2.62
C ASP A 53 -13.83 -7.85 -3.31
N VAL A 54 -12.82 -7.12 -2.89
CA VAL A 54 -12.50 -5.78 -3.39
C VAL A 54 -10.99 -5.65 -3.63
N ASP A 55 -10.63 -4.95 -4.71
CA ASP A 55 -9.25 -4.54 -4.97
C ASP A 55 -8.77 -3.51 -3.93
N ASP A 56 -7.51 -3.60 -3.50
CA ASP A 56 -6.94 -2.71 -2.48
C ASP A 56 -7.04 -1.24 -2.86
N GLY A 57 -6.76 -0.91 -4.11
CA GLY A 57 -6.86 0.46 -4.59
C GLY A 57 -8.29 0.99 -4.49
N VAL A 58 -9.29 0.15 -4.78
CA VAL A 58 -10.71 0.52 -4.63
C VAL A 58 -11.07 0.67 -3.15
N TYR A 59 -10.62 -0.25 -2.32
CA TYR A 59 -10.84 -0.18 -0.87
C TYR A 59 -10.25 1.11 -0.27
N ASP A 60 -9.00 1.42 -0.60
CA ASP A 60 -8.31 2.62 -0.12
C ASP A 60 -8.98 3.92 -0.59
N GLN A 61 -9.41 3.98 -1.86
CA GLN A 61 -10.13 5.13 -2.40
C GLN A 61 -11.48 5.36 -1.69
N LEU A 62 -12.20 4.29 -1.40
CA LEU A 62 -13.49 4.39 -0.71
C LEU A 62 -13.33 4.75 0.77
N ASN A 63 -12.29 4.26 1.43
CA ASN A 63 -11.94 4.71 2.78
C ASN A 63 -11.59 6.21 2.81
N ALA A 64 -10.77 6.66 1.87
CA ALA A 64 -10.42 8.08 1.75
C ALA A 64 -11.66 8.96 1.50
N ARG A 65 -12.59 8.49 0.65
CA ARG A 65 -13.87 9.14 0.38
C ARG A 65 -14.76 9.20 1.62
N LEU A 66 -14.87 8.11 2.36
CA LEU A 66 -15.63 8.09 3.61
C LEU A 66 -15.08 9.10 4.61
N ASN A 67 -13.78 9.11 4.82
CA ASN A 67 -13.10 10.05 5.72
C ASN A 67 -13.33 11.51 5.29
N GLN A 68 -13.31 11.79 3.99
CA GLN A 68 -13.61 13.11 3.44
C GLN A 68 -15.05 13.53 3.73
N TRP A 69 -16.02 12.67 3.44
CA TRP A 69 -17.44 12.98 3.71
C TRP A 69 -17.71 13.20 5.20
N GLN A 70 -17.10 12.40 6.06
CA GLN A 70 -17.20 12.59 7.50
C GLN A 70 -16.66 13.95 7.94
N ARG A 71 -15.54 14.40 7.38
CA ARG A 71 -15.02 15.75 7.63
C ARG A 71 -15.93 16.85 7.09
N CYS A 72 -16.44 16.68 5.87
CA CYS A 72 -17.31 17.67 5.22
C CYS A 72 -18.61 17.93 5.97
N PHE A 73 -19.19 16.91 6.59
CA PHE A 73 -20.52 16.99 7.22
C PHE A 73 -20.49 16.93 8.74
N GLY A 74 -19.31 17.08 9.33
CA GLY A 74 -19.17 17.18 10.79
C GLY A 74 -19.61 15.92 11.54
N HIS A 75 -19.58 14.75 10.90
CA HIS A 75 -19.89 13.50 11.55
C HIS A 75 -18.79 13.13 12.55
N VAL A 76 -18.92 13.69 13.74
CA VAL A 76 -18.44 13.02 14.94
C VAL A 76 -19.52 12.00 15.26
N SER A 77 -19.37 10.78 14.80
CA SER A 77 -20.29 9.71 15.15
C SER A 77 -20.21 9.53 16.67
N SER A 78 -21.22 10.00 17.38
CA SER A 78 -21.45 9.70 18.77
C SER A 78 -21.94 8.26 19.00
N GLU A 79 -22.18 7.51 17.94
CA GLU A 79 -22.33 6.08 18.02
C GLU A 79 -20.93 5.48 18.08
N GLU A 80 -20.64 4.80 19.18
CA GLU A 80 -19.49 3.92 19.28
C GLU A 80 -19.44 3.06 18.04
N ARG A 81 -18.65 3.50 17.06
CA ARG A 81 -18.28 2.62 15.96
C ARG A 81 -17.74 1.37 16.65
N PRO A 82 -18.31 0.18 16.43
CA PRO A 82 -17.65 -1.03 16.92
C PRO A 82 -16.19 -0.87 16.51
N PRO A 83 -15.24 -1.15 17.42
CA PRO A 83 -13.83 -0.88 17.13
C PRO A 83 -13.58 -1.40 15.73
N PRO A 84 -13.12 -0.56 14.81
CA PRO A 84 -12.87 -1.03 13.47
C PRO A 84 -11.99 -2.26 13.63
N LEU A 85 -12.20 -3.29 12.83
CA LEU A 85 -11.37 -4.50 12.76
C LEU A 85 -9.90 -4.15 12.35
N THR A 86 -9.52 -2.93 12.62
CA THR A 86 -8.27 -2.25 12.31
C THR A 86 -7.23 -2.40 13.42
N GLY A 87 -7.56 -3.15 14.48
CA GLY A 87 -6.64 -3.37 15.58
C GLY A 87 -6.33 -2.12 16.41
N SER A 88 -5.52 -2.29 17.44
CA SER A 88 -5.20 -1.29 18.44
C SER A 88 -3.83 -0.63 18.27
N VAL A 89 -3.01 -1.11 17.33
CA VAL A 89 -1.62 -0.68 17.19
C VAL A 89 -1.48 0.40 16.13
N THR A 90 -0.95 1.54 16.52
CA THR A 90 -0.69 2.65 15.60
C THR A 90 0.59 2.40 14.79
N HIS A 91 0.52 2.61 13.49
CA HIS A 91 1.70 2.59 12.62
C HIS A 91 2.60 3.79 12.91
N PRO A 92 3.92 3.61 13.07
CA PRO A 92 4.85 4.73 13.15
C PRO A 92 4.85 5.60 11.89
N VAL A 93 4.62 4.97 10.73
CA VAL A 93 4.44 5.62 9.44
C VAL A 93 3.19 5.06 8.77
N ALA A 94 2.29 5.93 8.32
CA ALA A 94 1.05 5.52 7.67
C ALA A 94 1.32 4.80 6.33
N HIS A 95 0.45 3.84 5.97
CA HIS A 95 0.44 3.24 4.63
C HIS A 95 -0.21 4.19 3.62
N THR A 96 0.46 4.47 2.50
CA THR A 96 -0.03 5.44 1.51
C THR A 96 -1.03 4.88 0.52
N GLY A 97 -0.97 3.60 0.22
CA GLY A 97 -1.75 2.97 -0.84
C GLY A 97 -1.23 3.23 -2.26
N VAL A 98 -1.85 2.58 -3.23
CA VAL A 98 -1.53 2.66 -4.65
C VAL A 98 -2.74 3.17 -5.42
N HIS A 99 -2.55 4.20 -6.26
CA HIS A 99 -3.60 4.70 -7.15
C HIS A 99 -3.61 3.91 -8.46
N LYS A 100 -4.74 3.29 -8.79
CA LYS A 100 -4.87 2.54 -10.03
C LYS A 100 -5.04 3.49 -11.22
N VAL A 101 -4.11 3.45 -12.16
CA VAL A 101 -4.25 4.16 -13.44
C VAL A 101 -4.99 3.29 -14.45
N ALA A 102 -5.89 3.91 -15.22
CA ALA A 102 -6.77 3.22 -16.15
C ALA A 102 -6.18 3.08 -17.55
N SER A 103 -5.15 3.87 -17.89
CA SER A 103 -4.61 3.92 -19.24
C SER A 103 -3.13 4.24 -19.29
N LYS A 104 -2.50 3.89 -20.40
CA LYS A 104 -1.12 4.28 -20.71
C LYS A 104 -0.93 5.81 -20.74
N ALA A 105 -1.93 6.55 -21.20
CA ALA A 105 -1.89 8.01 -21.23
C ALA A 105 -1.89 8.61 -19.81
N GLU A 106 -2.68 8.07 -18.91
CA GLU A 106 -2.71 8.47 -17.51
C GLU A 106 -1.39 8.16 -16.80
N LEU A 107 -0.82 6.97 -17.03
CA LEU A 107 0.51 6.61 -16.54
C LEU A 107 1.58 7.57 -17.08
N SER A 108 1.55 7.90 -18.36
CA SER A 108 2.46 8.85 -18.98
C SER A 108 2.38 10.23 -18.34
N GLN A 109 1.18 10.72 -18.08
CA GLN A 109 0.97 12.01 -17.41
C GLN A 109 1.52 11.99 -15.97
N TRP A 110 1.26 10.94 -15.23
CA TRP A 110 1.77 10.77 -13.87
C TRP A 110 3.30 10.74 -13.83
N MET A 111 3.94 10.01 -14.75
CA MET A 111 5.38 9.88 -14.84
C MET A 111 6.07 11.19 -15.25
N ARG A 112 5.48 11.96 -16.17
CA ARG A 112 6.05 13.25 -16.61
C ARG A 112 6.16 14.30 -15.51
N ALA A 113 5.28 14.23 -14.53
CA ALA A 113 5.26 15.16 -13.40
C ALA A 113 6.29 14.82 -12.30
N ARG A 114 7.06 13.75 -12.47
CA ARG A 114 7.92 13.19 -11.41
C ARG A 114 9.29 12.81 -11.94
N GLN A 115 10.25 12.70 -11.02
CA GLN A 115 11.62 12.29 -11.30
C GLN A 115 11.99 11.07 -10.46
N HIS A 116 13.15 10.46 -10.77
CA HIS A 116 13.71 9.33 -10.05
C HIS A 116 12.69 8.18 -9.90
N LEU A 117 12.13 7.77 -11.05
CA LEU A 117 11.08 6.77 -11.12
C LEU A 117 11.64 5.36 -11.09
N TRP A 118 10.99 4.52 -10.31
CA TRP A 118 11.27 3.10 -10.15
C TRP A 118 10.00 2.28 -10.32
N MET A 119 10.17 1.01 -10.65
CA MET A 119 9.06 0.07 -10.80
C MET A 119 9.31 -1.18 -9.99
N GLN A 120 8.25 -1.73 -9.44
CA GLN A 120 8.22 -2.95 -8.64
C GLN A 120 7.04 -3.82 -9.07
N PRO A 121 7.13 -5.17 -8.92
CA PRO A 121 5.96 -6.00 -9.09
C PRO A 121 4.95 -5.67 -7.99
N LYS A 122 3.67 -5.63 -8.34
CA LYS A 122 2.59 -5.56 -7.35
C LYS A 122 2.35 -6.96 -6.77
N VAL A 123 3.07 -7.27 -5.71
CA VAL A 123 3.01 -8.58 -5.07
C VAL A 123 1.64 -8.79 -4.43
N ASP A 124 1.02 -9.93 -4.71
CA ASP A 124 -0.29 -10.28 -4.19
C ASP A 124 -0.16 -10.98 -2.82
N GLY A 125 -0.57 -10.29 -1.78
CA GLY A 125 -0.48 -10.77 -0.41
C GLY A 125 -1.19 -9.84 0.57
N VAL A 126 -0.62 -9.62 1.73
CA VAL A 126 -1.13 -8.72 2.76
C VAL A 126 -0.05 -7.74 3.22
N ALA A 127 -0.41 -6.48 3.33
CA ALA A 127 0.50 -5.42 3.73
C ALA A 127 0.85 -5.52 5.21
N VAL A 128 2.11 -5.24 5.53
CA VAL A 128 2.66 -5.28 6.88
C VAL A 128 3.62 -4.13 7.11
N THR A 129 3.63 -3.59 8.32
CA THR A 129 4.70 -2.73 8.86
C THR A 129 5.60 -3.55 9.78
N LEU A 130 6.91 -3.47 9.58
CA LEU A 130 7.92 -4.04 10.46
C LEU A 130 8.67 -2.93 11.18
N VAL A 131 8.76 -3.01 12.50
CA VAL A 131 9.47 -2.04 13.34
C VAL A 131 10.66 -2.71 14.00
N TYR A 132 11.85 -2.20 13.73
CA TYR A 132 13.10 -2.64 14.34
C TYR A 132 13.64 -1.57 15.27
N GLN A 133 14.07 -1.97 16.46
CA GLN A 133 14.72 -1.13 17.46
C GLN A 133 15.87 -1.88 18.12
N GLY A 134 17.02 -1.24 18.23
CA GLY A 134 18.20 -1.89 18.79
C GLY A 134 18.60 -3.16 18.06
N GLY A 135 18.35 -3.24 16.77
CA GLY A 135 18.63 -4.39 15.93
C GLY A 135 17.61 -5.53 16.01
N LYS A 136 16.53 -5.39 16.78
CA LYS A 136 15.52 -6.45 16.96
C LYS A 136 14.17 -6.06 16.38
N LEU A 137 13.46 -7.04 15.80
CA LEU A 137 12.05 -6.87 15.44
C LEU A 137 11.22 -6.73 16.73
N VAL A 138 10.75 -5.53 17.01
CA VAL A 138 9.96 -5.24 18.22
C VAL A 138 8.47 -5.23 17.94
N ARG A 139 8.06 -4.96 16.71
CA ARG A 139 6.65 -4.90 16.32
C ARG A 139 6.45 -5.27 14.86
N ALA A 140 5.38 -6.01 14.58
CA ALA A 140 4.83 -6.17 13.25
C ALA A 140 3.33 -5.83 13.29
N ILE A 141 2.85 -5.06 12.32
CA ILE A 141 1.50 -4.48 12.35
C ILE A 141 0.83 -4.73 11.00
N SER A 142 -0.38 -5.27 11.01
CA SER A 142 -1.19 -5.38 9.80
C SER A 142 -1.54 -3.99 9.25
N ARG A 143 -1.83 -3.87 7.95
CA ARG A 143 -2.21 -2.57 7.36
C ARG A 143 -3.37 -1.92 8.12
N GLY A 144 -4.43 -2.67 8.42
CA GLY A 144 -5.64 -2.12 8.99
C GLY A 144 -6.22 -1.01 8.11
N ASN A 145 -6.48 0.17 8.69
CA ASN A 145 -6.93 1.34 7.94
C ASN A 145 -5.79 2.26 7.46
N GLY A 146 -4.55 1.80 7.55
CA GLY A 146 -3.35 2.58 7.20
C GLY A 146 -2.79 3.45 8.32
N VAL A 147 -3.57 3.72 9.37
CA VAL A 147 -3.14 4.43 10.60
C VAL A 147 -2.95 3.46 11.75
N LYS A 148 -3.88 2.53 11.92
CA LYS A 148 -3.86 1.50 12.96
C LYS A 148 -4.10 0.13 12.34
N GLY A 149 -3.43 -0.87 12.87
CA GLY A 149 -3.58 -2.26 12.48
C GLY A 149 -3.53 -3.20 13.68
N GLU A 150 -3.63 -4.48 13.40
CA GLU A 150 -3.50 -5.52 14.41
C GLU A 150 -2.04 -5.84 14.70
N ASP A 151 -1.76 -6.26 15.93
CA ASP A 151 -0.44 -6.72 16.33
C ASP A 151 -0.17 -8.12 15.77
N TRP A 152 0.66 -8.19 14.77
CA TRP A 152 1.11 -9.43 14.15
C TRP A 152 2.51 -9.86 14.59
N THR A 153 3.05 -9.26 15.64
CA THR A 153 4.45 -9.49 16.05
C THR A 153 4.73 -10.96 16.33
N ALA A 154 3.85 -11.66 17.04
CA ALA A 154 4.04 -13.07 17.35
C ALA A 154 4.06 -13.95 16.11
N GLN A 155 3.12 -13.75 15.17
CA GLN A 155 3.05 -14.49 13.92
C GLN A 155 4.26 -14.21 13.02
N VAL A 156 4.65 -12.95 12.88
CA VAL A 156 5.79 -12.57 12.02
C VAL A 156 7.11 -13.10 12.56
N ARG A 157 7.27 -13.18 13.87
CA ARG A 157 8.43 -13.84 14.47
C ARG A 157 8.57 -15.31 14.10
N SER A 158 7.49 -15.96 13.71
CA SER A 158 7.46 -17.34 13.25
C SER A 158 7.60 -17.49 11.72
N ILE A 159 7.79 -16.39 11.00
CA ILE A 159 8.05 -16.38 9.56
C ILE A 159 9.57 -16.39 9.32
N PRO A 160 10.16 -17.50 8.83
CA PRO A 160 11.62 -17.61 8.71
C PRO A 160 12.24 -16.60 7.75
N SER A 161 11.50 -16.17 6.72
CA SER A 161 11.98 -15.20 5.74
C SER A 161 12.03 -13.75 6.25
N VAL A 162 11.48 -13.48 7.44
CA VAL A 162 11.57 -12.17 8.09
C VAL A 162 12.73 -12.16 9.07
N PRO A 163 13.80 -11.39 8.83
CA PRO A 163 14.91 -11.27 9.75
C PRO A 163 14.44 -10.76 11.13
N GLN A 164 14.83 -11.46 12.19
CA GLN A 164 14.50 -11.06 13.57
C GLN A 164 15.52 -10.09 14.15
N ASN A 165 16.72 -10.10 13.60
CA ASN A 165 17.84 -9.25 14.04
C ASN A 165 18.46 -8.58 12.82
N LEU A 166 18.62 -7.27 12.92
CA LEU A 166 19.27 -6.44 11.91
C LEU A 166 20.40 -5.62 12.53
N SER A 167 21.41 -5.29 11.74
CA SER A 167 22.52 -4.43 12.14
C SER A 167 22.65 -3.25 11.18
N GLY A 168 23.53 -2.30 11.51
CA GLY A 168 23.79 -1.15 10.67
C GLY A 168 22.59 -0.20 10.57
N PRO A 169 22.36 0.41 9.41
CA PRO A 169 21.34 1.46 9.26
C PRO A 169 19.90 0.98 9.46
N LEU A 170 19.65 -0.32 9.33
CA LEU A 170 18.31 -0.91 9.54
C LEU A 170 18.05 -1.35 10.98
N ALA A 171 19.03 -1.24 11.88
CA ALA A 171 18.86 -1.62 13.29
C ALA A 171 17.75 -0.83 14.00
N ASN A 172 17.51 0.41 13.59
CA ASN A 172 16.40 1.24 14.01
C ASN A 172 15.67 1.74 12.77
N SER A 173 14.65 1.03 12.36
CA SER A 173 13.94 1.30 11.12
C SER A 173 12.47 0.93 11.19
N VAL A 174 11.69 1.58 10.35
CA VAL A 174 10.32 1.20 10.01
C VAL A 174 10.30 0.79 8.55
N LEU A 175 9.86 -0.42 8.27
CA LEU A 175 9.77 -0.95 6.91
C LEU A 175 8.32 -1.28 6.58
N GLN A 176 7.92 -1.04 5.34
CA GLN A 176 6.63 -1.46 4.82
C GLN A 176 6.82 -2.49 3.72
N GLY A 177 6.00 -3.52 3.74
CA GLY A 177 6.13 -4.62 2.80
C GLY A 177 4.85 -5.42 2.63
N GLU A 178 4.97 -6.46 1.82
CA GLU A 178 3.92 -7.43 1.56
C GLU A 178 4.35 -8.80 2.05
N LEU A 179 3.53 -9.41 2.89
CA LEU A 179 3.63 -10.84 3.18
C LEU A 179 2.94 -11.59 2.06
N PHE A 180 3.63 -12.56 1.46
CA PHE A 180 3.10 -13.30 0.33
C PHE A 180 3.31 -14.81 0.51
N TRP A 181 2.54 -15.59 -0.25
CA TRP A 181 2.73 -17.03 -0.31
C TRP A 181 3.88 -17.36 -1.26
N ILE A 182 4.90 -18.08 -0.78
CA ILE A 182 6.05 -18.45 -1.58
C ILE A 182 5.67 -19.53 -2.59
N HIS A 183 5.99 -19.26 -3.85
CA HIS A 183 5.92 -20.21 -4.95
C HIS A 183 7.32 -20.50 -5.48
N ASP A 184 7.58 -21.72 -5.92
CA ASP A 184 8.87 -22.04 -6.54
C ASP A 184 8.99 -21.44 -7.93
N ASN A 185 7.90 -21.52 -8.74
CA ASN A 185 7.86 -20.99 -10.10
C ASN A 185 6.43 -20.56 -10.44
N HIS A 186 5.98 -19.42 -9.93
CA HIS A 186 4.67 -18.90 -10.27
C HIS A 186 4.70 -18.11 -11.57
N ILE A 187 3.94 -18.56 -12.57
CA ILE A 187 3.72 -17.84 -13.83
C ILE A 187 2.30 -17.29 -13.83
N GLN A 188 2.16 -16.00 -13.64
CA GLN A 188 0.86 -15.34 -13.44
C GLN A 188 -0.11 -15.58 -14.58
N ARG A 189 0.36 -15.53 -15.83
CA ARG A 189 -0.48 -15.79 -17.01
C ARG A 189 -1.13 -17.17 -17.00
N GLN A 190 -0.43 -18.18 -16.48
CA GLN A 190 -0.88 -19.57 -16.46
C GLN A 190 -1.67 -19.92 -15.22
N MET A 191 -1.31 -19.32 -14.06
CA MET A 191 -1.76 -19.71 -12.72
C MET A 191 -2.62 -18.63 -12.06
N GLY A 192 -2.95 -17.55 -12.78
CA GLY A 192 -3.76 -16.44 -12.30
C GLY A 192 -5.16 -16.85 -11.82
N GLY A 193 -5.81 -15.99 -11.06
CA GLY A 193 -7.12 -16.23 -10.49
C GLY A 193 -7.11 -16.91 -9.11
N MET A 194 -5.95 -17.25 -8.57
CA MET A 194 -5.81 -17.72 -7.19
C MET A 194 -5.86 -16.51 -6.24
N ASN A 195 -6.74 -16.56 -5.25
CA ASN A 195 -6.81 -15.53 -4.22
C ASN A 195 -5.67 -15.74 -3.19
N MET A 196 -4.46 -15.34 -3.56
CA MET A 196 -3.28 -15.48 -2.69
C MET A 196 -3.39 -14.62 -1.44
N ARG A 197 -4.01 -13.46 -1.56
CA ARG A 197 -4.26 -12.57 -0.43
C ARG A 197 -5.08 -13.23 0.66
N ALA A 198 -6.21 -13.85 0.33
CA ALA A 198 -7.02 -14.58 1.30
C ALA A 198 -6.25 -15.74 1.94
N LYS A 199 -5.40 -16.41 1.18
CA LYS A 199 -4.56 -17.52 1.68
C LYS A 199 -3.54 -17.02 2.71
N VAL A 200 -2.87 -15.90 2.45
CA VAL A 200 -1.92 -15.28 3.40
C VAL A 200 -2.64 -14.75 4.62
N ALA A 201 -3.75 -14.03 4.46
CA ALA A 201 -4.56 -13.54 5.57
C ALA A 201 -5.04 -14.68 6.47
N GLY A 202 -5.50 -15.77 5.88
CA GLY A 202 -5.88 -16.98 6.61
C GLY A 202 -4.76 -17.60 7.43
N ALA A 203 -3.53 -17.62 6.89
CA ALA A 203 -2.35 -18.08 7.60
C ALA A 203 -2.00 -17.17 8.80
N MET A 204 -2.10 -15.86 8.63
CA MET A 204 -1.84 -14.87 9.69
C MET A 204 -2.89 -14.91 10.81
N MET A 205 -4.11 -15.30 10.53
CA MET A 205 -5.20 -15.40 11.50
C MET A 205 -5.18 -16.68 12.32
N ARG A 206 -4.50 -17.74 11.86
CA ARG A 206 -4.36 -19.01 12.56
C ARG A 206 -3.15 -18.98 13.49
N HIS A 207 -3.35 -18.54 14.71
CA HIS A 207 -2.30 -18.25 15.68
C HIS A 207 -1.32 -19.39 15.99
N ASN A 208 -1.64 -20.65 15.66
CA ASN A 208 -0.87 -21.82 16.07
C ASN A 208 -0.38 -22.70 14.92
N ASP A 209 -0.49 -22.25 13.67
CA ASP A 209 -0.08 -23.04 12.52
C ASP A 209 1.28 -22.57 11.96
N SER A 210 2.36 -22.97 12.61
CA SER A 210 3.72 -22.64 12.18
C SER A 210 4.07 -23.18 10.78
N ALA A 211 3.41 -24.26 10.34
CA ALA A 211 3.63 -24.81 9.00
C ALA A 211 3.19 -23.86 7.90
N LEU A 212 2.04 -23.18 8.09
CA LEU A 212 1.56 -22.16 7.14
C LEU A 212 2.47 -20.92 7.14
N LEU A 213 2.95 -20.47 8.30
CA LEU A 213 3.82 -19.31 8.41
C LEU A 213 5.19 -19.53 7.74
N ARG A 214 5.68 -20.78 7.66
CA ARG A 214 6.90 -21.11 6.90
C ARG A 214 6.76 -20.97 5.40
N GLN A 215 5.54 -20.97 4.87
CA GLN A 215 5.25 -20.75 3.46
C GLN A 215 5.23 -19.27 3.07
N LEU A 216 5.37 -18.35 4.03
CA LEU A 216 5.29 -16.94 3.78
C LEU A 216 6.66 -16.32 3.51
N GLY A 217 6.70 -15.44 2.52
CA GLY A 217 7.79 -14.55 2.21
C GLY A 217 7.43 -13.11 2.52
N VAL A 218 8.41 -12.23 2.48
CA VAL A 218 8.23 -10.79 2.62
C VAL A 218 8.91 -10.05 1.48
N PHE A 219 8.18 -9.12 0.89
CA PHE A 219 8.70 -8.16 -0.09
C PHE A 219 8.64 -6.77 0.52
N ILE A 220 9.77 -6.18 0.85
CA ILE A 220 9.82 -4.82 1.37
C ILE A 220 9.73 -3.85 0.20
N TRP A 221 8.65 -3.07 0.14
CA TRP A 221 8.51 -2.05 -0.90
C TRP A 221 8.97 -0.67 -0.46
N ALA A 222 9.00 -0.36 0.86
CA ALA A 222 9.38 0.95 1.35
C ALA A 222 10.19 0.91 2.63
N TRP A 223 11.14 1.83 2.70
CA TRP A 223 11.85 2.25 3.89
C TRP A 223 11.66 3.76 4.06
N PRO A 224 10.54 4.20 4.71
CA PRO A 224 10.08 5.60 4.69
C PRO A 224 11.12 6.65 5.08
N ASP A 225 11.91 6.39 6.10
CA ASP A 225 12.96 7.31 6.58
C ASP A 225 14.37 6.83 6.26
N GLY A 226 14.49 5.98 5.23
CA GLY A 226 15.76 5.49 4.73
C GLY A 226 16.50 6.49 3.84
N PRO A 227 17.62 6.05 3.27
CA PRO A 227 18.37 6.85 2.30
C PRO A 227 17.47 7.29 1.13
N LYS A 228 17.65 8.53 0.66
CA LYS A 228 16.87 9.06 -0.48
C LYS A 228 17.25 8.40 -1.80
N GLU A 229 18.50 8.00 -1.95
CA GLU A 229 18.96 7.29 -3.14
C GLU A 229 18.47 5.85 -3.11
N MET A 230 17.63 5.47 -4.07
CA MET A 230 17.06 4.13 -4.15
C MET A 230 18.13 3.04 -4.12
N GLN A 231 19.23 3.20 -4.87
CA GLN A 231 20.28 2.18 -4.92
C GLN A 231 20.92 1.94 -3.56
N VAL A 232 21.12 2.98 -2.75
CA VAL A 232 21.65 2.86 -1.38
C VAL A 232 20.69 2.10 -0.48
N SER A 233 19.38 2.39 -0.58
CA SER A 233 18.34 1.65 0.15
C SER A 233 18.29 0.19 -0.27
N LEU A 234 18.34 -0.11 -1.57
CA LEU A 234 18.31 -1.46 -2.10
C LEU A 234 19.52 -2.29 -1.61
N ASP A 235 20.71 -1.70 -1.61
CA ASP A 235 21.92 -2.37 -1.15
C ASP A 235 21.86 -2.68 0.36
N ALA A 236 21.37 -1.73 1.15
CA ALA A 236 21.21 -1.94 2.60
C ALA A 236 20.17 -3.01 2.92
N LEU A 237 19.02 -3.01 2.25
CA LEU A 237 17.99 -4.02 2.40
C LEU A 237 18.49 -5.41 1.99
N SER A 238 19.21 -5.49 0.88
CA SER A 238 19.79 -6.75 0.40
C SER A 238 20.81 -7.35 1.40
N LYS A 239 21.70 -6.52 1.94
CA LYS A 239 22.66 -6.93 2.98
C LYS A 239 22.00 -7.37 4.28
N ALA A 240 20.83 -6.81 4.59
CA ALA A 240 20.05 -7.18 5.77
C ALA A 240 19.24 -8.48 5.59
N GLY A 241 19.21 -9.06 4.40
CA GLY A 241 18.48 -10.29 4.10
C GLY A 241 17.16 -10.09 3.35
N PHE A 242 16.75 -8.84 3.07
CA PHE A 242 15.60 -8.53 2.23
C PHE A 242 16.01 -8.49 0.75
N THR A 243 16.34 -9.65 0.19
CA THR A 243 16.98 -9.75 -1.13
C THR A 243 16.05 -9.50 -2.31
N LEU A 244 14.74 -9.70 -2.14
CA LEU A 244 13.77 -9.56 -3.22
C LEU A 244 13.59 -8.11 -3.66
N THR A 245 13.69 -7.15 -2.75
CA THR A 245 13.54 -5.73 -3.07
C THR A 245 14.56 -5.28 -4.10
N ALA A 246 15.84 -5.56 -3.89
CA ALA A 246 16.90 -5.21 -4.85
C ALA A 246 16.74 -5.94 -6.18
N ARG A 247 16.34 -7.22 -6.13
CA ARG A 247 16.17 -8.04 -7.33
C ARG A 247 15.04 -7.56 -8.24
N TYR A 248 13.95 -7.06 -7.67
CA TYR A 248 12.73 -6.71 -8.41
C TYR A 248 12.40 -5.21 -8.42
N THR A 249 13.26 -4.36 -7.90
CA THR A 249 13.11 -2.90 -8.02
C THR A 249 14.01 -2.40 -9.15
N LEU A 250 13.40 -1.91 -10.22
CA LEU A 250 14.08 -1.53 -11.45
C LEU A 250 13.79 -0.07 -11.80
N PRO A 251 14.73 0.65 -12.46
CA PRO A 251 14.44 1.99 -12.96
C PRO A 251 13.28 1.99 -13.95
N ALA A 252 12.34 2.93 -13.78
CA ALA A 252 11.23 3.14 -14.71
C ALA A 252 11.58 4.27 -15.69
N ALA A 253 12.35 3.93 -16.72
CA ALA A 253 12.91 4.91 -17.65
C ALA A 253 11.85 5.57 -18.56
N SER A 254 10.76 4.85 -18.88
CA SER A 254 9.70 5.31 -19.77
C SER A 254 8.42 4.51 -19.55
N VAL A 255 7.30 5.02 -20.06
CA VAL A 255 6.02 4.29 -20.06
C VAL A 255 6.14 2.97 -20.81
N ASN A 256 6.86 2.95 -21.94
CA ASN A 256 7.08 1.72 -22.70
C ASN A 256 7.90 0.68 -21.92
N ALA A 257 8.90 1.13 -21.15
CA ALA A 257 9.68 0.25 -20.28
C ALA A 257 8.81 -0.35 -19.16
N VAL A 258 7.91 0.43 -18.58
CA VAL A 258 6.96 -0.04 -17.56
C VAL A 258 6.01 -1.09 -18.15
N GLU A 259 5.41 -0.82 -19.31
CA GLU A 259 4.52 -1.77 -20.01
C GLU A 259 5.24 -3.07 -20.40
N ALA A 260 6.47 -2.97 -20.89
CA ALA A 260 7.28 -4.14 -21.22
C ALA A 260 7.59 -4.98 -19.97
N GLN A 261 7.93 -4.33 -18.85
CA GLN A 261 8.22 -5.03 -17.60
C GLN A 261 6.97 -5.65 -16.98
N ARG A 262 5.83 -4.98 -17.08
CA ARG A 262 4.54 -5.54 -16.65
C ARG A 262 4.22 -6.83 -17.39
N SER A 263 4.40 -6.83 -18.71
CA SER A 263 4.22 -8.02 -19.55
C SER A 263 5.22 -9.12 -19.21
N ALA A 264 6.49 -8.77 -18.97
CA ALA A 264 7.52 -9.73 -18.60
C ALA A 264 7.20 -10.42 -17.26
N TRP A 265 6.82 -9.68 -16.23
CA TRP A 265 6.45 -10.27 -14.94
C TRP A 265 5.15 -11.07 -14.98
N HIS A 266 4.27 -10.80 -15.94
CA HIS A 266 3.07 -11.61 -16.16
C HIS A 266 3.36 -13.00 -16.73
N THR A 267 4.47 -13.15 -17.45
CA THR A 267 4.82 -14.38 -18.19
C THR A 267 6.06 -15.10 -17.65
N THR A 268 6.83 -14.47 -16.78
CA THR A 268 8.04 -15.04 -16.18
C THR A 268 7.72 -15.74 -14.86
N ALA A 269 8.47 -16.80 -14.55
CA ALA A 269 8.40 -17.46 -13.26
C ALA A 269 8.89 -16.54 -12.13
N LEU A 270 8.06 -16.35 -11.12
CA LEU A 270 8.32 -15.52 -9.94
C LEU A 270 8.12 -16.32 -8.65
N PRO A 271 8.76 -15.93 -7.54
CA PRO A 271 8.54 -16.58 -6.24
C PRO A 271 7.23 -16.17 -5.58
N PHE A 272 6.44 -15.30 -6.20
CA PHE A 272 5.17 -14.78 -5.69
C PHE A 272 4.15 -14.58 -6.82
N ALA A 273 2.87 -14.57 -6.46
CA ALA A 273 1.83 -14.09 -7.33
C ALA A 273 1.87 -12.56 -7.42
N THR A 274 1.49 -12.01 -8.57
CA THR A 274 1.44 -10.57 -8.82
C THR A 274 0.17 -10.19 -9.58
N ASP A 275 -0.41 -9.06 -9.27
CA ASP A 275 -1.59 -8.53 -9.95
C ASP A 275 -1.31 -7.22 -10.70
N GLY A 276 -0.06 -6.96 -11.01
CA GLY A 276 0.35 -5.80 -11.80
C GLY A 276 1.75 -5.30 -11.47
N ILE A 277 1.97 -4.04 -11.78
CA ILE A 277 3.21 -3.33 -11.55
C ILE A 277 2.94 -2.02 -10.80
N VAL A 278 3.83 -1.64 -9.92
CA VAL A 278 3.79 -0.37 -9.19
C VAL A 278 4.90 0.52 -9.69
N VAL A 279 4.57 1.77 -10.02
CA VAL A 279 5.55 2.82 -10.35
C VAL A 279 5.56 3.86 -9.23
N ARG A 280 6.76 4.22 -8.80
CA ARG A 280 6.97 5.15 -7.69
C ARG A 280 8.14 6.09 -7.98
N SER A 281 8.11 7.28 -7.38
CA SER A 281 9.27 8.18 -7.32
C SER A 281 10.08 7.87 -6.06
N ALA A 282 11.41 7.96 -6.16
CA ALA A 282 12.29 7.93 -5.00
C ALA A 282 12.26 9.25 -4.21
N ASP A 283 11.74 10.32 -4.80
CA ASP A 283 11.54 11.62 -4.15
C ASP A 283 10.30 11.60 -3.27
N GLU A 284 10.44 11.08 -2.08
CA GLU A 284 9.35 10.93 -1.11
C GLU A 284 9.58 11.84 0.10
N PRO A 285 8.51 12.39 0.73
CA PRO A 285 8.65 13.12 1.98
C PRO A 285 9.10 12.19 3.11
N ALA A 286 9.51 12.78 4.24
CA ALA A 286 9.74 12.02 5.46
C ALA A 286 8.48 11.23 5.88
N GLY A 287 8.67 10.14 6.62
CA GLY A 287 7.60 9.20 6.96
C GLY A 287 6.43 9.82 7.72
N ASP A 288 6.66 10.87 8.50
CA ASP A 288 5.61 11.62 9.20
C ASP A 288 4.67 12.39 8.26
N GLY A 289 5.08 12.62 7.02
CA GLY A 289 4.25 13.22 5.96
C GLY A 289 3.44 12.22 5.13
N TRP A 290 3.51 10.93 5.43
CA TRP A 290 2.76 9.91 4.71
C TRP A 290 1.32 9.81 5.22
N LEU A 291 0.37 9.74 4.30
CA LEU A 291 -1.07 9.73 4.60
C LEU A 291 -1.72 8.44 4.12
N PRO A 292 -2.67 7.87 4.90
CA PRO A 292 -3.42 6.69 4.50
C PRO A 292 -4.25 6.98 3.24
N GLY A 293 -4.22 6.05 2.29
CA GLY A 293 -5.01 6.16 1.06
C GLY A 293 -4.64 7.34 0.16
N GLU A 294 -3.46 7.92 0.34
CA GLU A 294 -2.99 9.05 -0.45
C GLU A 294 -2.83 8.69 -1.94
N GLY A 295 -2.60 7.41 -2.24
CA GLY A 295 -2.36 6.97 -3.60
C GLY A 295 -1.10 7.57 -4.21
N ARG A 296 -0.04 7.64 -3.45
CA ARG A 296 1.25 8.25 -3.84
C ARG A 296 1.91 7.53 -5.01
N TRP A 297 1.74 6.23 -5.10
CA TRP A 297 2.25 5.38 -6.16
C TRP A 297 1.13 4.95 -7.11
N VAL A 298 1.46 4.54 -8.32
CA VAL A 298 0.51 4.07 -9.33
C VAL A 298 0.87 2.68 -9.87
#